data_d9db49bc5d91b3f7fabba7147af97028
#
_entry.id   d9db49bc5d91b3f7fabba7147af97028
#
_cell.length_a   1.000
_cell.length_b   1.000
_cell.length_c   1.000
_cell.angle_alpha   90.00
_cell.angle_beta   90.00
_cell.angle_gamma   90.00
#
_symmetry.space_group_name_H-M   'P 1'
#
loop_
_entity.id
_entity.type
_entity.pdbx_description
1 polymer ?
#
loop_
_entity_poly.entity_id
_entity_poly.type
_entity_poly.pdbx_seq_one_letter_code
_entity_poly.pdbx_strand_id
1 'polypeptide(L)'
;MRTRSLLILFVLAVFGSCISEDADKESQGANLVVGDSLPTFQVTMNDGSTVSTADLLGSVSVVVFFSVDCGDCRVELPEVQRLWDQQLGIPIVLIARENTEEAIQLFWQQRQLTMPYSPQSDRKVYSLFASSRIPRIYISDSQSVIRYSHADDAMPTAEQMADEIKTLLTKPLS
;
A
#
# COMPACT_ATOMS: atom_id res chain seq x y z
N MET A 1 26.34 -63.95 32.32
CA MET A 1 25.81 -62.61 32.65
C MET A 1 25.64 -61.83 31.36
N ARG A 2 24.37 -61.55 30.98
CA ARG A 2 24.03 -60.98 29.63
C ARG A 2 23.66 -59.52 29.84
N THR A 3 24.48 -58.61 29.36
CA THR A 3 24.23 -57.16 29.29
C THR A 3 23.43 -56.87 28.03
N ARG A 4 22.17 -56.44 28.21
CA ARG A 4 21.29 -55.93 27.12
C ARG A 4 21.62 -54.44 26.87
N SER A 5 22.15 -54.17 25.71
CA SER A 5 22.36 -52.81 25.21
C SER A 5 21.05 -52.26 24.67
N LEU A 6 20.54 -51.18 25.26
CA LEU A 6 19.30 -50.50 24.85
C LEU A 6 19.68 -49.37 23.86
N LEU A 7 19.37 -49.60 22.58
CA LEU A 7 19.53 -48.61 21.53
C LEU A 7 18.34 -47.63 21.62
N ILE A 8 18.59 -46.40 22.06
CA ILE A 8 17.62 -45.30 22.01
C ILE A 8 17.72 -44.63 20.62
N LEU A 9 16.68 -44.85 19.81
CA LEU A 9 16.55 -44.21 18.50
C LEU A 9 16.01 -42.78 18.70
N PHE A 10 16.87 -41.80 18.50
CA PHE A 10 16.52 -40.36 18.55
C PHE A 10 15.94 -39.97 17.19
N VAL A 11 14.62 -39.86 17.09
CA VAL A 11 13.94 -39.33 15.89
C VAL A 11 14.01 -37.81 15.96
N LEU A 12 14.89 -37.19 15.18
CA LEU A 12 14.89 -35.76 14.93
C LEU A 12 13.72 -35.44 14.00
N ALA A 13 12.65 -34.86 14.54
CA ALA A 13 11.60 -34.21 13.76
C ALA A 13 12.14 -32.86 13.27
N VAL A 14 12.53 -32.80 11.99
CA VAL A 14 12.86 -31.54 11.29
C VAL A 14 11.54 -30.88 10.95
N PHE A 15 11.10 -29.92 11.76
CA PHE A 15 10.04 -29.00 11.36
C PHE A 15 10.61 -28.04 10.34
N GLY A 16 10.38 -28.33 9.07
CA GLY A 16 10.60 -27.40 7.98
C GLY A 16 9.65 -26.21 8.13
N SER A 17 10.15 -25.10 8.67
CA SER A 17 9.47 -23.80 8.62
C SER A 17 9.54 -23.30 7.19
N CYS A 18 8.46 -23.42 6.43
CA CYS A 18 8.30 -22.69 5.18
C CYS A 18 8.10 -21.21 5.56
N ILE A 19 9.20 -20.45 5.63
CA ILE A 19 9.17 -19.00 5.62
C ILE A 19 8.90 -18.63 4.17
N SER A 20 7.75 -18.00 3.89
CA SER A 20 7.41 -17.49 2.58
C SER A 20 8.32 -16.31 2.29
N GLU A 21 9.30 -16.45 1.40
CA GLU A 21 10.22 -15.37 0.98
C GLU A 21 9.47 -14.16 0.39
N ASP A 22 8.23 -14.34 -0.07
CA ASP A 22 7.40 -13.27 -0.62
C ASP A 22 6.91 -12.27 0.45
N ALA A 23 6.65 -12.72 1.68
CA ALA A 23 6.23 -11.84 2.78
C ALA A 23 7.37 -10.90 3.25
N ASP A 24 8.62 -11.35 3.16
CA ASP A 24 9.79 -10.57 3.57
C ASP A 24 10.13 -9.43 2.59
N LYS A 25 9.79 -9.56 1.30
CA LYS A 25 10.00 -8.50 0.29
C LYS A 25 9.00 -7.37 0.45
N GLU A 26 7.75 -7.69 0.74
CA GLU A 26 6.67 -6.72 0.89
C GLU A 26 6.84 -5.84 2.14
N SER A 27 7.48 -6.36 3.19
CA SER A 27 7.70 -5.65 4.45
C SER A 27 8.92 -4.72 4.47
N GLN A 28 9.84 -4.81 3.49
CA GLN A 28 11.06 -3.99 3.49
C GLN A 28 10.74 -2.49 3.47
N GLY A 29 11.09 -1.81 4.57
CA GLY A 29 10.85 -0.38 4.75
C GLY A 29 9.39 0.00 4.99
N ALA A 30 8.45 -0.95 5.13
CA ALA A 30 7.10 -0.69 5.61
C ALA A 30 7.10 -0.57 7.13
N ASN A 31 6.41 0.46 7.66
CA ASN A 31 6.09 0.55 9.08
C ASN A 31 4.75 -0.15 9.36
N LEU A 32 3.89 -0.24 8.32
CA LEU A 32 2.57 -0.88 8.35
C LEU A 32 2.54 -2.07 7.40
N VAL A 33 1.82 -3.11 7.82
CA VAL A 33 1.62 -4.34 7.05
C VAL A 33 0.13 -4.66 6.91
N VAL A 34 -0.21 -5.63 6.09
CA VAL A 34 -1.58 -6.15 5.97
C VAL A 34 -2.07 -6.61 7.33
N GLY A 35 -3.25 -6.13 7.73
CA GLY A 35 -3.86 -6.35 9.04
C GLY A 35 -3.75 -5.16 9.99
N ASP A 36 -2.85 -4.21 9.74
CA ASP A 36 -2.76 -2.99 10.54
C ASP A 36 -3.89 -2.00 10.16
N SER A 37 -4.26 -1.14 11.10
CA SER A 37 -5.15 -0.02 10.81
C SER A 37 -4.40 1.14 10.18
N LEU A 38 -5.06 1.89 9.30
CA LEU A 38 -4.51 3.14 8.78
C LEU A 38 -4.17 4.08 9.95
N PRO A 39 -3.00 4.72 9.95
CA PRO A 39 -2.63 5.69 10.97
C PRO A 39 -3.48 6.95 10.83
N THR A 40 -3.57 7.73 11.90
CA THR A 40 -4.25 9.04 11.84
C THR A 40 -3.39 10.02 11.05
N PHE A 41 -3.94 10.53 9.95
CA PHE A 41 -3.35 11.61 9.15
C PHE A 41 -4.43 12.56 8.64
N GLN A 42 -3.99 13.72 8.20
CA GLN A 42 -4.79 14.70 7.46
C GLN A 42 -3.90 15.38 6.43
N VAL A 43 -4.41 15.53 5.21
CA VAL A 43 -3.71 16.18 4.09
C VAL A 43 -4.61 17.19 3.41
N THR A 44 -4.01 18.24 2.84
CA THR A 44 -4.70 19.17 1.95
C THR A 44 -4.43 18.75 0.51
N MET A 45 -5.48 18.63 -0.28
CA MET A 45 -5.41 18.26 -1.69
C MET A 45 -5.15 19.51 -2.55
N ASN A 46 -4.73 19.30 -3.78
CA ASN A 46 -4.44 20.38 -4.75
C ASN A 46 -5.66 21.22 -5.16
N ASP A 47 -6.88 20.76 -4.86
CA ASP A 47 -8.13 21.51 -5.04
C ASP A 47 -8.53 22.34 -3.80
N GLY A 48 -7.71 22.31 -2.74
CA GLY A 48 -7.96 22.96 -1.47
C GLY A 48 -8.84 22.19 -0.50
N SER A 49 -9.38 21.02 -0.88
CA SER A 49 -10.11 20.14 0.03
C SER A 49 -9.16 19.49 1.03
N THR A 50 -9.72 18.95 2.12
CA THR A 50 -8.97 18.21 3.13
C THR A 50 -9.45 16.77 3.16
N VAL A 51 -8.51 15.83 3.26
CA VAL A 51 -8.81 14.41 3.46
C VAL A 51 -8.08 13.93 4.72
N SER A 52 -8.79 13.24 5.59
CA SER A 52 -8.27 12.62 6.80
C SER A 52 -8.58 11.13 6.86
N THR A 53 -7.92 10.40 7.75
CA THR A 53 -8.24 8.98 8.01
C THR A 53 -9.71 8.80 8.43
N ALA A 54 -10.30 9.79 9.13
CA ALA A 54 -11.71 9.73 9.54
C ALA A 54 -12.68 9.77 8.35
N ASP A 55 -12.30 10.45 7.26
CA ASP A 55 -13.12 10.53 6.05
C ASP A 55 -13.07 9.22 5.23
N LEU A 56 -12.08 8.36 5.47
CA LEU A 56 -11.94 7.05 4.84
C LEU A 56 -12.70 5.95 5.59
N LEU A 57 -13.04 6.17 6.85
CA LEU A 57 -13.77 5.22 7.67
C LEU A 57 -15.18 5.00 7.10
N GLY A 58 -15.60 3.75 7.00
CA GLY A 58 -16.88 3.37 6.39
C GLY A 58 -16.80 3.04 4.89
N SER A 59 -15.64 3.26 4.26
CA SER A 59 -15.43 2.98 2.84
C SER A 59 -14.18 2.13 2.62
N VAL A 60 -14.20 1.27 1.59
CA VAL A 60 -12.95 0.76 1.01
C VAL A 60 -12.19 1.96 0.46
N SER A 61 -10.90 2.06 0.73
CA SER A 61 -10.11 3.21 0.29
C SER A 61 -8.71 2.82 -0.20
N VAL A 62 -8.12 3.66 -1.03
CA VAL A 62 -6.76 3.49 -1.55
C VAL A 62 -5.92 4.70 -1.15
N VAL A 63 -4.76 4.46 -0.54
CA VAL A 63 -3.75 5.49 -0.25
C VAL A 63 -2.50 5.20 -1.06
N VAL A 64 -2.08 6.15 -1.90
CA VAL A 64 -0.93 6.02 -2.80
C VAL A 64 0.13 7.03 -2.41
N PHE A 65 1.34 6.57 -2.11
CA PHE A 65 2.51 7.42 -1.93
C PHE A 65 3.38 7.41 -3.18
N PHE A 66 3.77 8.59 -3.65
CA PHE A 66 4.54 8.74 -4.86
C PHE A 66 5.57 9.89 -4.76
N SER A 67 6.50 9.93 -5.73
CA SER A 67 7.30 11.12 -6.03
C SER A 67 7.46 11.25 -7.55
N VAL A 68 7.39 12.46 -8.06
CA VAL A 68 7.60 12.72 -9.50
C VAL A 68 9.05 12.52 -9.95
N ASP A 69 9.98 12.44 -8.99
CA ASP A 69 11.39 12.17 -9.24
C ASP A 69 11.73 10.67 -9.25
N CYS A 70 10.77 9.81 -8.86
CA CYS A 70 10.94 8.37 -8.81
C CYS A 70 10.58 7.73 -10.16
N GLY A 71 11.49 6.89 -10.69
CA GLY A 71 11.29 6.17 -11.96
C GLY A 71 10.09 5.24 -11.94
N ASP A 72 9.97 4.43 -10.90
CA ASP A 72 8.88 3.45 -10.74
C ASP A 72 7.52 4.12 -10.55
N CYS A 73 7.48 5.26 -9.82
CA CYS A 73 6.26 6.05 -9.69
C CYS A 73 5.77 6.58 -11.06
N ARG A 74 6.68 6.91 -11.98
CA ARG A 74 6.33 7.37 -13.33
C ARG A 74 5.68 6.28 -14.18
N VAL A 75 5.93 5.02 -13.86
CA VAL A 75 5.30 3.86 -14.50
C VAL A 75 3.96 3.55 -13.83
N GLU A 76 3.91 3.65 -12.50
CA GLU A 76 2.73 3.28 -11.71
C GLU A 76 1.60 4.31 -11.76
N LEU A 77 1.91 5.60 -11.76
CA LEU A 77 0.88 6.64 -11.76
C LEU A 77 -0.12 6.54 -12.92
N PRO A 78 0.23 6.12 -14.14
CA PRO A 78 -0.73 5.80 -15.21
C PRO A 78 -1.66 4.63 -14.87
N GLU A 79 -1.20 3.62 -14.11
CA GLU A 79 -2.06 2.52 -13.64
C GLU A 79 -3.07 3.03 -12.61
N VAL A 80 -2.62 3.87 -11.68
CA VAL A 80 -3.51 4.52 -10.70
C VAL A 80 -4.52 5.43 -11.41
N GLN A 81 -4.11 6.15 -12.48
CA GLN A 81 -5.04 6.93 -13.30
C GLN A 81 -6.11 6.04 -13.96
N ARG A 82 -5.71 4.90 -14.54
CA ARG A 82 -6.67 3.93 -15.11
C ARG A 82 -7.64 3.37 -14.06
N LEU A 83 -7.17 3.16 -12.83
CA LEU A 83 -8.05 2.78 -11.73
C LEU A 83 -9.03 3.91 -11.38
N TRP A 84 -8.52 5.16 -11.29
CA TRP A 84 -9.33 6.35 -11.02
C TRP A 84 -10.45 6.52 -12.05
N ASP A 85 -10.14 6.32 -13.33
CA ASP A 85 -11.07 6.45 -14.46
C ASP A 85 -12.21 5.41 -14.42
N GLN A 86 -12.05 4.30 -13.69
CA GLN A 86 -13.12 3.31 -13.51
C GLN A 86 -14.25 3.80 -12.61
N GLN A 87 -14.08 4.90 -11.87
CA GLN A 87 -15.10 5.53 -11.02
C GLN A 87 -15.79 4.54 -10.07
N LEU A 88 -15.00 3.74 -9.34
CA LEU A 88 -15.51 2.68 -8.45
C LEU A 88 -16.29 3.22 -7.24
N GLY A 89 -16.40 4.53 -7.05
CA GLY A 89 -17.14 5.16 -5.95
C GLY A 89 -16.45 5.05 -4.60
N ILE A 90 -15.13 4.86 -4.58
CA ILE A 90 -14.31 4.80 -3.37
C ILE A 90 -13.31 5.95 -3.32
N PRO A 91 -12.85 6.38 -2.13
CA PRO A 91 -11.75 7.32 -2.00
C PRO A 91 -10.42 6.74 -2.52
N ILE A 92 -9.74 7.49 -3.38
CA ILE A 92 -8.36 7.23 -3.81
C ILE A 92 -7.55 8.49 -3.48
N VAL A 93 -6.60 8.39 -2.54
CA VAL A 93 -5.85 9.53 -1.99
C VAL A 93 -4.39 9.42 -2.40
N LEU A 94 -3.93 10.30 -3.28
CA LEU A 94 -2.54 10.38 -3.72
C LEU A 94 -1.79 11.39 -2.86
N ILE A 95 -0.71 10.94 -2.22
CA ILE A 95 0.10 11.75 -1.30
C ILE A 95 1.54 11.77 -1.81
N ALA A 96 2.03 12.95 -2.15
CA ALA A 96 3.41 13.10 -2.56
C ALA A 96 4.39 12.85 -1.39
N ARG A 97 5.60 12.47 -1.71
CA ARG A 97 6.72 12.40 -0.78
C ARG A 97 7.84 13.31 -1.27
N GLU A 98 8.06 14.41 -0.56
CA GLU A 98 9.15 15.38 -0.85
C GLU A 98 9.06 16.02 -2.23
N ASN A 99 7.85 16.38 -2.67
CA ASN A 99 7.64 17.16 -3.89
C ASN A 99 6.84 18.43 -3.59
N THR A 100 7.20 19.52 -4.27
CA THR A 100 6.42 20.76 -4.26
C THR A 100 5.23 20.65 -5.18
N GLU A 101 4.22 21.48 -4.95
CA GLU A 101 3.02 21.51 -5.79
C GLU A 101 3.35 21.81 -7.25
N GLU A 102 4.27 22.75 -7.51
CA GLU A 102 4.67 23.13 -8.87
C GLU A 102 5.30 21.96 -9.64
N ALA A 103 6.16 21.16 -8.96
CA ALA A 103 6.79 20.01 -9.58
C ALA A 103 5.74 18.92 -9.95
N ILE A 104 4.77 18.69 -9.06
CA ILE A 104 3.70 17.73 -9.31
C ILE A 104 2.79 18.24 -10.44
N GLN A 105 2.37 19.51 -10.39
CA GLN A 105 1.51 20.12 -11.40
C GLN A 105 2.12 20.01 -12.81
N LEU A 106 3.41 20.29 -12.95
CA LEU A 106 4.12 20.15 -14.22
C LEU A 106 4.09 18.70 -14.72
N PHE A 107 4.35 17.74 -13.83
CA PHE A 107 4.34 16.34 -14.18
C PHE A 107 2.92 15.87 -14.58
N TRP A 108 1.87 16.28 -13.85
CA TRP A 108 0.46 15.96 -14.14
C TRP A 108 0.07 16.47 -15.53
N GLN A 109 0.42 17.71 -15.87
CA GLN A 109 0.18 18.29 -17.19
C GLN A 109 0.89 17.49 -18.30
N GLN A 110 2.18 17.18 -18.12
CA GLN A 110 2.96 16.42 -19.10
C GLN A 110 2.44 15.01 -19.34
N ARG A 111 1.84 14.38 -18.31
CA ARG A 111 1.33 13.02 -18.36
C ARG A 111 -0.17 12.94 -18.53
N GLN A 112 -0.86 14.09 -18.62
CA GLN A 112 -2.32 14.16 -18.76
C GLN A 112 -3.07 13.44 -17.62
N LEU A 113 -2.51 13.49 -16.39
CA LEU A 113 -3.15 12.94 -15.22
C LEU A 113 -4.20 13.91 -14.70
N THR A 114 -5.34 13.37 -14.20
CA THR A 114 -6.50 14.17 -13.75
C THR A 114 -6.91 13.89 -12.31
N MET A 115 -6.39 12.82 -11.71
CA MET A 115 -6.67 12.49 -10.30
C MET A 115 -6.13 13.58 -9.36
N PRO A 116 -6.88 13.89 -8.28
CA PRO A 116 -6.40 14.84 -7.26
C PRO A 116 -5.20 14.26 -6.51
N TYR A 117 -4.36 15.14 -6.01
CA TYR A 117 -3.17 14.77 -5.23
C TYR A 117 -2.96 15.73 -4.06
N SER A 118 -2.22 15.29 -3.05
CA SER A 118 -1.75 16.15 -1.96
C SER A 118 -0.26 16.40 -2.10
N PRO A 119 0.17 17.64 -2.31
CA PRO A 119 1.58 17.99 -2.31
C PRO A 119 2.13 17.93 -0.88
N GLN A 120 3.27 17.26 -0.71
CA GLN A 120 3.98 17.20 0.56
C GLN A 120 5.45 17.54 0.31
N SER A 121 5.93 18.63 0.88
CA SER A 121 7.34 19.04 0.76
C SER A 121 8.27 18.24 1.69
N ASP A 122 7.70 17.40 2.55
CA ASP A 122 8.42 16.58 3.53
C ASP A 122 7.93 15.12 3.55
N ARG A 123 8.37 14.36 4.54
CA ARG A 123 8.03 12.95 4.72
C ARG A 123 7.08 12.67 5.88
N LYS A 124 6.51 13.70 6.51
CA LYS A 124 5.77 13.49 7.76
C LYS A 124 4.64 12.48 7.63
N VAL A 125 3.78 12.65 6.64
CA VAL A 125 2.67 11.71 6.43
C VAL A 125 3.19 10.35 5.95
N TYR A 126 4.10 10.35 4.97
CA TYR A 126 4.72 9.12 4.48
C TYR A 126 5.36 8.29 5.60
N SER A 127 6.04 8.93 6.56
CA SER A 127 6.75 8.26 7.65
C SER A 127 5.82 7.56 8.65
N LEU A 128 4.52 7.85 8.64
CA LEU A 128 3.53 7.08 9.39
C LEU A 128 3.30 5.67 8.78
N PHE A 129 3.50 5.54 7.48
CA PHE A 129 3.23 4.32 6.71
C PHE A 129 4.49 3.51 6.42
N ALA A 130 5.59 4.19 6.10
CA ALA A 130 6.83 3.54 5.67
C ALA A 130 8.05 4.42 5.91
N SER A 131 9.24 3.81 5.96
CA SER A 131 10.53 4.47 6.07
C SER A 131 11.27 4.59 4.74
N SER A 132 11.01 3.68 3.79
CA SER A 132 11.66 3.63 2.49
C SER A 132 10.76 3.04 1.41
N ARG A 133 11.21 3.14 0.16
CA ARG A 133 10.58 2.62 -1.06
C ARG A 133 9.30 3.38 -1.44
N ILE A 134 9.19 3.75 -2.67
CA ILE A 134 8.02 4.31 -3.36
C ILE A 134 8.05 3.82 -4.82
N PRO A 135 6.89 3.68 -5.49
CA PRO A 135 5.56 3.95 -4.97
C PRO A 135 5.16 2.97 -3.86
N ARG A 136 4.18 3.35 -3.04
CA ARG A 136 3.49 2.45 -2.12
C ARG A 136 2.00 2.64 -2.27
N ILE A 137 1.27 1.54 -2.31
CA ILE A 137 -0.18 1.52 -2.42
C ILE A 137 -0.73 0.69 -1.27
N TYR A 138 -1.64 1.28 -0.50
CA TYR A 138 -2.36 0.60 0.57
C TYR A 138 -3.85 0.60 0.23
N ILE A 139 -4.46 -0.57 0.21
CA ILE A 139 -5.91 -0.73 0.02
C ILE A 139 -6.49 -1.21 1.35
N SER A 140 -7.39 -0.43 1.92
CA SER A 140 -8.03 -0.73 3.21
C SER A 140 -9.52 -1.00 3.04
N ASP A 141 -10.07 -1.80 3.96
CA ASP A 141 -11.51 -2.03 4.04
C ASP A 141 -12.25 -0.87 4.73
N SER A 142 -13.57 -1.00 4.87
CA SER A 142 -14.42 -0.01 5.51
C SER A 142 -14.17 0.18 7.02
N GLN A 143 -13.37 -0.67 7.64
CA GLN A 143 -12.89 -0.51 9.01
C GLN A 143 -11.52 0.17 9.08
N SER A 144 -11.01 0.68 7.95
CA SER A 144 -9.67 1.25 7.79
C SER A 144 -8.54 0.27 8.11
N VAL A 145 -8.78 -1.05 7.93
CA VAL A 145 -7.76 -2.08 8.07
C VAL A 145 -7.14 -2.35 6.70
N ILE A 146 -5.81 -2.31 6.60
CA ILE A 146 -5.06 -2.58 5.38
C ILE A 146 -5.27 -4.04 4.98
N ARG A 147 -5.77 -4.27 3.78
CA ARG A 147 -6.04 -5.60 3.23
C ARG A 147 -5.08 -5.97 2.10
N TYR A 148 -4.57 -4.98 1.38
CA TYR A 148 -3.53 -5.16 0.38
C TYR A 148 -2.50 -4.04 0.51
N SER A 149 -1.24 -4.38 0.25
CA SER A 149 -0.10 -3.46 0.28
C SER A 149 0.83 -3.80 -0.86
N HIS A 150 1.17 -2.81 -1.69
CA HIS A 150 2.08 -2.97 -2.82
C HIS A 150 3.23 -1.96 -2.71
N ALA A 151 4.40 -2.36 -3.17
CA ALA A 151 5.60 -1.53 -3.21
C ALA A 151 6.31 -1.69 -4.57
N ASP A 152 7.37 -0.94 -4.78
CA ASP A 152 8.16 -0.83 -6.01
C ASP A 152 8.66 -2.16 -6.62
N ASP A 153 8.65 -3.25 -5.88
CA ASP A 153 9.06 -4.58 -6.36
C ASP A 153 7.90 -5.47 -6.84
N ALA A 154 6.66 -5.05 -6.63
CA ALA A 154 5.45 -5.77 -7.03
C ALA A 154 4.30 -4.80 -7.33
N MET A 155 4.47 -3.97 -8.38
CA MET A 155 3.49 -2.97 -8.77
C MET A 155 2.24 -3.61 -9.38
N PRO A 156 1.03 -3.28 -8.86
CA PRO A 156 -0.20 -3.85 -9.38
C PRO A 156 -0.66 -3.14 -10.66
N THR A 157 -1.33 -3.84 -11.55
CA THR A 157 -2.06 -3.20 -12.63
C THR A 157 -3.36 -2.56 -12.12
N ALA A 158 -3.95 -1.66 -12.91
CA ALA A 158 -5.26 -1.08 -12.63
C ALA A 158 -6.34 -2.16 -12.44
N GLU A 159 -6.30 -3.23 -13.24
CA GLU A 159 -7.23 -4.36 -13.16
C GLU A 159 -7.04 -5.14 -11.85
N GLN A 160 -5.79 -5.40 -11.45
CA GLN A 160 -5.51 -6.08 -10.18
C GLN A 160 -6.02 -5.26 -9.00
N MET A 161 -5.72 -3.96 -8.93
CA MET A 161 -6.24 -3.07 -7.88
C MET A 161 -7.79 -3.05 -7.87
N ALA A 162 -8.40 -2.98 -9.04
CA ALA A 162 -9.86 -2.99 -9.15
C ALA A 162 -10.48 -4.30 -8.63
N ASP A 163 -9.86 -5.44 -8.89
CA ASP A 163 -10.35 -6.75 -8.41
C ASP A 163 -10.17 -6.92 -6.91
N GLU A 164 -9.05 -6.43 -6.34
CA GLU A 164 -8.82 -6.36 -4.90
C GLU A 164 -9.90 -5.50 -4.21
N ILE A 165 -10.18 -4.32 -4.76
CA ILE A 165 -11.23 -3.41 -4.26
C ILE A 165 -12.61 -4.07 -4.34
N LYS A 166 -12.98 -4.67 -5.47
CA LYS A 166 -14.27 -5.36 -5.64
C LYS A 166 -14.42 -6.51 -4.64
N THR A 167 -13.33 -7.23 -4.37
CA THR A 167 -13.32 -8.30 -3.36
C THR A 167 -13.69 -7.75 -1.98
N LEU A 168 -13.18 -6.58 -1.59
CA LEU A 168 -13.49 -5.94 -0.32
C LEU A 168 -14.92 -5.38 -0.28
N LEU A 169 -15.42 -4.83 -1.40
CA LEU A 169 -16.77 -4.30 -1.50
C LEU A 169 -17.85 -5.40 -1.40
N THR A 170 -17.54 -6.63 -1.85
CA THR A 170 -18.47 -7.75 -1.85
C THR A 170 -18.41 -8.62 -0.60
N LYS A 171 -17.34 -8.50 0.20
CA LYS A 171 -17.17 -9.30 1.42
C LYS A 171 -17.99 -8.71 2.57
N PRO A 172 -18.93 -9.45 3.15
CA PRO A 172 -19.63 -8.97 4.34
C PRO A 172 -18.62 -8.76 5.48
N LEU A 173 -18.82 -7.67 6.24
CA LEU A 173 -18.06 -7.40 7.46
C LEU A 173 -18.31 -8.53 8.46
N SER A 174 -17.31 -9.32 8.74
CA SER A 174 -17.36 -10.41 9.74
C SER A 174 -16.94 -9.88 11.11
#